data_c86384294018a8f306ecc48865029f13
#
_entry.id   c86384294018a8f306ecc48865029f13
#
_cell.length_a   1.000
_cell.length_b   1.000
_cell.length_c   1.000
_cell.angle_alpha   90.00
_cell.angle_beta   90.00
_cell.angle_gamma   90.00
#
_symmetry.space_group_name_H-M   'P 1'
#
loop_
_entity.id
_entity.type
_entity.pdbx_description
1 polymer ?
#
loop_
_entity_poly.entity_id
_entity_poly.type
_entity_poly.pdbx_seq_one_letter_code
_entity_poly.pdbx_strand_id
1 'polypeptide(L)'
;GTGAFIAVNADDGERLWETFDLTTGGDRRASHGTAFTVKHRDKFILFTETGDLVFAKFSAEGFEELGRMHVLEPTGEGMGRPVVWSHPALANRCLFVRNDKELVCVNLAADQQ
;
A
#
# COMPACT_ATOMS: atom_id res chain seq x y z
N GLY A 1 -3.11 15.81 5.14
CA GLY A 1 -2.59 14.47 5.45
C GLY A 1 -1.11 14.47 5.75
N THR A 2 -0.66 13.46 6.46
CA THR A 2 0.75 13.32 6.84
C THR A 2 1.40 12.08 6.21
N GLY A 3 0.61 11.28 5.49
CA GLY A 3 1.07 9.99 4.97
C GLY A 3 1.15 8.90 6.03
N ALA A 4 0.59 9.14 7.20
CA ALA A 4 0.57 8.14 8.27
C ALA A 4 -0.48 7.06 7.98
N PHE A 5 -0.11 5.81 8.30
CA PHE A 5 -1.03 4.69 8.35
C PHE A 5 -1.43 4.49 9.80
N ILE A 6 -2.72 4.58 10.09
CA ILE A 6 -3.21 4.69 11.46
C ILE A 6 -4.26 3.62 11.71
N ALA A 7 -4.16 2.92 12.82
CA ALA A 7 -5.21 2.01 13.28
C ALA A 7 -6.02 2.67 14.40
N VAL A 8 -7.32 2.50 14.32
CA VAL A 8 -8.23 3.01 15.35
C VAL A 8 -9.17 1.91 15.80
N ASN A 9 -9.59 1.97 17.04
CA ASN A 9 -10.63 1.10 17.57
C ASN A 9 -11.98 1.53 16.98
N ALA A 10 -12.70 0.59 16.37
CA ALA A 10 -13.96 0.88 15.70
C ALA A 10 -15.07 1.28 16.67
N ASP A 11 -14.99 0.87 17.93
CA ASP A 11 -16.04 1.12 18.91
C ASP A 11 -16.01 2.54 19.48
N ASP A 12 -14.82 3.08 19.70
CA ASP A 12 -14.64 4.38 20.37
C ASP A 12 -13.74 5.36 19.62
N GLY A 13 -13.13 4.92 18.51
CA GLY A 13 -12.23 5.78 17.74
C GLY A 13 -10.86 5.99 18.35
N GLU A 14 -10.54 5.25 19.41
CA GLU A 14 -9.22 5.35 20.05
C GLU A 14 -8.12 4.96 19.06
N ARG A 15 -7.07 5.78 18.97
CA ARG A 15 -5.92 5.50 18.14
C ARG A 15 -5.06 4.41 18.79
N LEU A 16 -4.87 3.29 18.07
CA LEU A 16 -4.12 2.14 18.57
C LEU A 16 -2.64 2.24 18.23
N TRP A 17 -2.31 2.63 17.00
CA TRP A 17 -0.94 2.84 16.56
C TRP A 17 -0.91 3.71 15.31
N GLU A 18 0.27 4.22 15.00
CA GLU A 18 0.55 5.04 13.84
C GLU A 18 1.93 4.68 13.29
N THR A 19 2.07 4.60 11.97
CA THR A 19 3.35 4.32 11.33
C THR A 19 3.49 5.08 10.02
N PHE A 20 4.71 5.43 9.67
CA PHE A 20 5.08 5.97 8.36
C PHE A 20 5.81 4.94 7.51
N ASP A 21 5.96 3.69 7.98
CA ASP A 21 6.67 2.64 7.26
C ASP A 21 6.10 2.39 5.88
N LEU A 22 4.79 2.52 5.73
CA LEU A 22 4.11 2.31 4.45
C LEU A 22 4.46 3.39 3.43
N THR A 23 4.70 4.62 3.85
CA THR A 23 4.90 5.77 2.96
C THR A 23 6.35 6.22 2.84
N THR A 24 6.94 6.69 3.92
CA THR A 24 8.30 7.23 3.88
C THR A 24 9.37 6.29 4.44
N GLY A 25 8.94 5.30 5.23
CA GLY A 25 9.85 4.37 5.90
C GLY A 25 10.58 5.01 7.06
N GLY A 26 9.99 4.96 8.26
CA GLY A 26 10.57 5.52 9.47
C GLY A 26 9.70 6.57 10.11
N ASP A 27 10.30 7.59 10.70
CA ASP A 27 9.59 8.61 11.46
C ASP A 27 9.26 9.86 10.68
N ARG A 28 9.67 9.94 9.43
CA ARG A 28 9.50 11.13 8.61
C ARG A 28 8.08 11.23 8.06
N ARG A 29 7.44 12.36 8.28
CA ARG A 29 6.13 12.65 7.71
C ARG A 29 6.24 12.90 6.21
N ALA A 30 5.26 12.40 5.47
CA ALA A 30 5.03 12.81 4.09
C ALA A 30 4.01 13.94 4.07
N SER A 31 3.98 14.73 2.99
CA SER A 31 2.91 15.71 2.82
C SER A 31 1.57 15.01 2.66
N HIS A 32 1.57 13.91 1.91
CA HIS A 32 0.40 13.08 1.64
C HIS A 32 0.85 11.64 1.41
N GLY A 33 -0.07 10.71 1.48
CA GLY A 33 0.18 9.33 1.11
C GLY A 33 -1.11 8.56 1.11
N THR A 34 -1.32 7.75 0.08
CA THR A 34 -2.48 6.87 -0.03
C THR A 34 -2.03 5.48 -0.42
N ALA A 35 -2.87 4.50 -0.09
CA ALA A 35 -2.66 3.12 -0.50
C ALA A 35 -4.00 2.42 -0.63
N PHE A 36 -4.11 1.58 -1.65
CA PHE A 36 -5.21 0.63 -1.75
C PHE A 36 -4.84 -0.59 -0.92
N THR A 37 -5.77 -1.07 -0.11
CA THR A 37 -5.53 -2.15 0.82
C THR A 37 -6.48 -3.30 0.56
N VAL A 38 -5.93 -4.50 0.37
CA VAL A 38 -6.70 -5.73 0.16
C VAL A 38 -6.30 -6.73 1.22
N LYS A 39 -7.28 -7.25 1.95
CA LYS A 39 -7.04 -8.29 2.94
C LYS A 39 -6.99 -9.65 2.27
N HIS A 40 -5.99 -10.44 2.59
CA HIS A 40 -5.84 -11.83 2.14
C HIS A 40 -5.45 -12.71 3.32
N ARG A 41 -6.44 -13.41 3.89
CA ARG A 41 -6.27 -14.24 5.09
C ARG A 41 -5.78 -13.39 6.27
N ASP A 42 -4.61 -13.69 6.84
CA ASP A 42 -4.00 -12.96 7.94
C ASP A 42 -3.05 -11.84 7.47
N LYS A 43 -2.97 -11.62 6.16
CA LYS A 43 -2.05 -10.66 5.55
C LYS A 43 -2.81 -9.61 4.77
N PHE A 44 -2.10 -8.54 4.44
CA PHE A 44 -2.63 -7.46 3.63
C PHE A 44 -1.69 -7.18 2.47
N ILE A 45 -2.29 -6.89 1.34
CA ILE A 45 -1.59 -6.43 0.15
C ILE A 45 -1.95 -4.96 0.01
N LEU A 46 -0.93 -4.10 0.00
CA LEU A 46 -1.12 -2.65 -0.12
C LEU A 46 -0.41 -2.15 -1.36
N PHE A 47 -1.09 -1.32 -2.12
CA PHE A 47 -0.52 -0.69 -3.30
C PHE A 47 -0.50 0.81 -3.09
N THR A 48 0.71 1.39 -3.00
CA THR A 48 0.89 2.79 -2.64
C THR A 48 0.79 3.71 -3.85
N GLU A 49 0.52 4.98 -3.62
CA GLU A 49 0.46 5.97 -4.70
C GLU A 49 1.80 6.22 -5.39
N THR A 50 2.90 5.76 -4.80
CA THR A 50 4.23 5.84 -5.40
C THR A 50 4.59 4.63 -6.25
N GLY A 51 3.67 3.66 -6.36
CA GLY A 51 3.86 2.49 -7.21
C GLY A 51 4.51 1.30 -6.52
N ASP A 52 4.51 1.29 -5.21
CA ASP A 52 5.05 0.17 -4.43
C ASP A 52 3.96 -0.83 -4.07
N LEU A 53 4.30 -2.10 -4.21
CA LEU A 53 3.49 -3.20 -3.72
C LEU A 53 4.08 -3.65 -2.38
N VAL A 54 3.27 -3.64 -1.34
CA VAL A 54 3.71 -3.95 0.02
C VAL A 54 2.88 -5.10 0.57
N PHE A 55 3.56 -6.08 1.16
CA PHE A 55 2.92 -7.15 1.89
C PHE A 55 3.12 -6.90 3.38
N ALA A 56 2.05 -6.98 4.15
CA ALA A 56 2.12 -6.64 5.57
C ALA A 56 1.17 -7.49 6.40
N LYS A 57 1.48 -7.58 7.68
CA LYS A 57 0.53 -8.02 8.72
C LYS A 57 0.26 -6.85 9.62
N PHE A 58 -0.99 -6.65 9.96
CA PHE A 58 -1.32 -5.64 10.96
C PHE A 58 -2.62 -6.03 11.69
N SER A 59 -2.67 -5.60 12.94
CA SER A 59 -3.76 -5.87 13.85
C SER A 59 -3.84 -4.72 14.85
N ALA A 60 -4.61 -4.89 15.92
CA ALA A 60 -4.65 -3.92 17.00
C ALA A 60 -3.27 -3.69 17.65
N GLU A 61 -2.38 -4.68 17.57
CA GLU A 61 -1.07 -4.63 18.23
C GLU A 61 0.00 -3.90 17.42
N GLY A 62 -0.15 -3.78 16.10
CA GLY A 62 0.85 -3.07 15.32
C GLY A 62 0.87 -3.42 13.85
N PHE A 63 1.86 -2.87 13.16
CA PHE A 63 2.10 -3.02 11.72
C PHE A 63 3.46 -3.66 11.49
N GLU A 64 3.50 -4.71 10.66
CA GLU A 64 4.73 -5.39 10.29
C GLU A 64 4.81 -5.51 8.77
N GLU A 65 5.81 -4.90 8.17
CA GLU A 65 6.06 -5.04 6.73
C GLU A 65 6.78 -6.37 6.48
N LEU A 66 6.20 -7.20 5.61
CA LEU A 66 6.76 -8.50 5.25
C LEU A 66 7.62 -8.44 4.00
N GLY A 67 7.30 -7.54 3.09
CA GLY A 67 8.04 -7.37 1.86
C GLY A 67 7.53 -6.18 1.07
N ARG A 68 8.37 -5.68 0.15
CA ARG A 68 8.06 -4.51 -0.68
C ARG A 68 8.76 -4.64 -2.01
N MET A 69 8.06 -4.27 -3.09
CA MET A 69 8.69 -4.13 -4.41
C MET A 69 8.09 -2.94 -5.14
N HIS A 70 8.91 -2.22 -5.87
CA HIS A 70 8.47 -1.14 -6.72
C HIS A 70 8.04 -1.73 -8.07
N VAL A 71 6.78 -1.52 -8.46
CA VAL A 71 6.22 -2.15 -9.67
C VAL A 71 5.87 -1.17 -10.77
N LEU A 72 5.59 0.09 -10.44
CA LEU A 72 5.22 1.11 -11.42
C LEU A 72 5.79 2.47 -11.03
N GLU A 73 6.13 3.26 -12.02
CA GLU A 73 6.43 4.67 -11.78
C GLU A 73 5.13 5.48 -11.68
N PRO A 74 5.06 6.45 -10.78
CA PRO A 74 3.92 7.34 -10.70
C PRO A 74 3.96 8.36 -11.84
N THR A 75 3.23 8.07 -12.92
CA THR A 75 3.21 8.91 -14.13
C THR A 75 2.03 9.87 -14.17
N GLY A 76 0.99 9.60 -13.38
CA GLY A 76 -0.14 10.50 -13.24
C GLY A 76 0.20 11.64 -12.29
N GLU A 77 -0.61 12.68 -12.31
CA GLU A 77 -0.43 13.81 -11.40
C GLU A 77 -1.73 14.05 -10.62
N GLY A 78 -1.59 14.17 -9.31
CA GLY A 78 -2.71 14.45 -8.44
C GLY A 78 -2.29 15.35 -7.28
N MET A 79 -3.05 16.42 -7.07
CA MET A 79 -2.82 17.35 -5.97
C MET A 79 -1.38 17.85 -5.88
N GLY A 80 -0.77 18.11 -7.06
CA GLY A 80 0.57 18.68 -7.14
C GLY A 80 1.73 17.71 -6.99
N ARG A 81 1.47 16.41 -7.09
CA ARG A 81 2.52 15.40 -6.98
C ARG A 81 2.28 14.23 -7.95
N PRO A 82 3.35 13.51 -8.35
CA PRO A 82 3.18 12.32 -9.17
C PRO A 82 2.57 11.19 -8.36
N VAL A 83 1.54 10.53 -8.92
CA VAL A 83 0.81 9.48 -8.21
C VAL A 83 0.43 8.34 -9.15
N VAL A 84 0.22 7.15 -8.57
CA VAL A 84 -0.52 6.05 -9.16
C VAL A 84 -1.81 5.90 -8.36
N TRP A 85 -2.93 6.32 -8.95
CA TRP A 85 -4.23 6.27 -8.28
C TRP A 85 -5.22 5.35 -8.97
N SER A 86 -4.74 4.42 -9.74
CA SER A 86 -5.59 3.39 -10.34
C SER A 86 -5.75 2.25 -9.36
N HIS A 87 -7.00 1.83 -9.14
CA HIS A 87 -7.29 0.73 -8.22
C HIS A 87 -6.72 -0.58 -8.78
N PRO A 88 -5.97 -1.35 -7.98
CA PRO A 88 -5.46 -2.64 -8.43
C PRO A 88 -6.58 -3.67 -8.56
N ALA A 89 -6.38 -4.64 -9.44
CA ALA A 89 -7.29 -5.77 -9.61
C ALA A 89 -6.56 -7.07 -9.33
N LEU A 90 -7.25 -8.00 -8.68
CA LEU A 90 -6.71 -9.33 -8.36
C LEU A 90 -7.49 -10.39 -9.13
N ALA A 91 -6.78 -11.24 -9.85
CA ALA A 91 -7.35 -12.39 -10.56
C ALA A 91 -6.27 -13.44 -10.81
N ASN A 92 -6.63 -14.72 -10.71
CA ASN A 92 -5.74 -15.84 -11.05
C ASN A 92 -4.37 -15.75 -10.37
N ARG A 93 -4.34 -15.36 -9.10
CA ARG A 93 -3.11 -15.20 -8.31
C ARG A 93 -2.19 -14.11 -8.85
N CYS A 94 -2.74 -13.18 -9.61
CA CYS A 94 -1.99 -12.04 -10.14
C CYS A 94 -2.60 -10.74 -9.66
N LEU A 95 -1.74 -9.76 -9.47
CA LEU A 95 -2.14 -8.39 -9.23
C LEU A 95 -1.94 -7.61 -10.52
N PHE A 96 -2.98 -6.95 -10.99
CA PHE A 96 -2.93 -6.09 -12.17
C PHE A 96 -2.97 -4.65 -11.72
N VAL A 97 -1.93 -3.90 -12.05
CA VAL A 97 -1.81 -2.48 -11.72
C VAL A 97 -1.42 -1.70 -12.97
N ARG A 98 -1.84 -0.44 -13.03
CA ARG A 98 -1.53 0.40 -14.18
C ARG A 98 -1.18 1.83 -13.78
N ASN A 99 -0.37 2.46 -14.59
CA ASN A 99 -0.21 3.91 -14.62
C ASN A 99 -0.76 4.42 -15.96
N ASP A 100 -0.39 5.63 -16.37
CA ASP A 100 -0.88 6.22 -17.63
C ASP A 100 -0.21 5.62 -18.87
N LYS A 101 0.85 4.86 -18.70
CA LYS A 101 1.69 4.37 -19.78
C LYS A 101 1.67 2.86 -19.96
N GLU A 102 1.41 2.10 -18.87
CA GLU A 102 1.51 0.64 -18.93
C GLU A 102 0.59 -0.05 -17.94
N LEU A 103 0.27 -1.29 -18.26
CA LEU A 103 -0.43 -2.23 -17.39
C LEU A 103 0.54 -3.34 -17.04
N VAL A 104 0.73 -3.59 -15.75
CA VAL A 104 1.68 -4.59 -15.24
C VAL A 104 0.90 -5.69 -14.52
N CYS A 105 1.28 -6.94 -14.79
CA CYS A 105 0.77 -8.10 -14.08
C CYS A 105 1.87 -8.65 -13.17
N VAL A 106 1.59 -8.71 -11.88
CA VAL A 106 2.52 -9.26 -10.89
C VAL A 106 2.00 -10.62 -10.44
N ASN A 107 2.82 -11.65 -10.63
CA ASN A 107 2.46 -13.00 -10.19
C ASN A 107 2.70 -13.11 -8.68
N LEU A 108 1.65 -13.45 -7.94
CA LEU A 108 1.69 -13.57 -6.48
C LEU A 108 1.74 -15.02 -6.00
N ALA A 109 1.85 -15.99 -6.92
CA ALA A 109 1.88 -17.39 -6.54
C ALA A 109 3.14 -17.71 -5.73
N ALA A 110 2.97 -18.50 -4.66
CA ALA A 110 4.06 -18.79 -3.73
C ALA A 110 5.20 -19.58 -4.38
N ASP A 111 4.91 -20.36 -5.41
CA ASP A 111 5.90 -21.14 -6.13
C ASP A 111 6.77 -20.31 -7.07
N GLN A 112 6.53 -19.02 -7.17
CA GLN A 112 7.32 -18.09 -7.97
C GLN A 112 8.42 -17.37 -7.17
N GLN A 113 8.58 -17.72 -5.95
CA GLN A 113 9.58 -17.10 -5.07
C GLN A 113 10.98 -17.66 -5.27
#